data_09ce78fb9ba9123b47f53608193f6cd8
#
_entry.id   09ce78fb9ba9123b47f53608193f6cd8
#
_cell.length_a   1.000
_cell.length_b   1.000
_cell.length_c   1.000
_cell.angle_alpha   90.00
_cell.angle_beta   90.00
_cell.angle_gamma   90.00
#
_symmetry.space_group_name_H-M   'P 1'
#
loop_
_entity.id
_entity.type
_entity.pdbx_description
1 polymer ?
#
loop_
_entity_poly.entity_id
_entity_poly.type
_entity_poly.pdbx_seq_one_letter_code
_entity_poly.pdbx_strand_id
1 'polypeptide(L)'
;MAGPLAGYRIIEIAGIGPGPFAAMMLSDMGAEVIRVERAQAVNPLAGPNLDVLQRNRRSVAVDLKHPDGVAAVLALVDKADALIEGFRPGVMERLGLGPDVCLARNPKLVFGRMTGWGQDGPYALAAGHDINYISLAGSLAHFSRAGEMPVPPMNMVGDFGGGGMYLAYGVVCALLEAQRSQLGQVVDAAMVDGAASLMSMFWGFKAMGIFDEDNRGTNMLDTGAHFYDVYTCSDGKFISIGSIEPQFYAELLRLTGLADDPDFAKQHNKPQWPALKQRLTEIFATKTRDEWCAIMEYTDVCFAPVLAMSEAVEHPHNKARGTFVNINGSMQAAPAPRFSRTAGEITSAPAKTGEHTREVLTDWGLSADAVDALFASGAVK
;
A
#
# COMPACT_ATOMS: atom_id res chain seq x y z
N MET A 1 21.83 9.26 9.67
CA MET A 1 21.81 7.83 9.24
C MET A 1 20.41 7.58 8.74
N ALA A 2 20.30 7.40 7.48
CA ALA A 2 19.02 7.24 6.81
C ALA A 2 18.46 5.83 7.06
N GLY A 3 17.31 5.75 7.72
CA GLY A 3 16.44 4.58 7.81
C GLY A 3 17.00 3.26 8.39
N PRO A 4 16.10 2.35 8.79
CA PRO A 4 16.51 1.05 9.39
C PRO A 4 17.05 0.05 8.35
N LEU A 5 16.86 0.30 7.04
CA LEU A 5 17.35 -0.55 5.95
C LEU A 5 18.61 0.02 5.29
N ALA A 6 19.27 1.02 5.91
CA ALA A 6 20.53 1.55 5.39
C ALA A 6 21.58 0.44 5.24
N GLY A 7 22.22 0.40 4.06
CA GLY A 7 23.23 -0.61 3.71
C GLY A 7 22.66 -1.81 2.91
N TYR A 8 21.34 -1.99 2.83
CA TYR A 8 20.76 -2.97 1.92
C TYR A 8 20.67 -2.43 0.50
N ARG A 9 20.94 -3.29 -0.48
CA ARG A 9 20.89 -3.03 -1.91
C ARG A 9 19.79 -3.84 -2.57
N ILE A 10 18.83 -3.16 -3.20
CA ILE A 10 17.65 -3.77 -3.79
C ILE A 10 17.54 -3.41 -5.26
N ILE A 11 17.25 -4.39 -6.10
CA ILE A 11 16.91 -4.21 -7.52
C ILE A 11 15.40 -4.24 -7.65
N GLU A 12 14.81 -3.19 -8.20
CA GLU A 12 13.41 -3.18 -8.65
C GLU A 12 13.39 -3.37 -10.17
N ILE A 13 12.77 -4.44 -10.66
CA ILE A 13 12.39 -4.52 -12.08
C ILE A 13 11.13 -3.70 -12.27
N ALA A 14 11.18 -2.68 -13.10
CA ALA A 14 10.14 -1.69 -13.25
C ALA A 14 8.77 -2.30 -13.60
N GLY A 15 7.78 -1.94 -12.86
CA GLY A 15 6.38 -2.32 -13.01
C GLY A 15 5.44 -1.17 -12.68
N ILE A 16 4.18 -1.49 -12.38
CA ILE A 16 3.14 -0.55 -11.97
C ILE A 16 2.51 -1.01 -10.64
N GLY A 17 1.93 -0.07 -9.90
CA GLY A 17 1.12 -0.36 -8.70
C GLY A 17 1.92 -0.92 -7.51
N PRO A 18 1.64 -2.17 -7.08
CA PRO A 18 2.13 -2.71 -5.80
C PRO A 18 3.65 -2.91 -5.72
N GLY A 19 4.30 -3.30 -6.81
CA GLY A 19 5.76 -3.44 -6.85
C GLY A 19 6.49 -2.12 -6.58
N PRO A 20 6.25 -1.05 -7.36
CA PRO A 20 6.76 0.28 -7.09
C PRO A 20 6.42 0.82 -5.70
N PHE A 21 5.23 0.52 -5.17
CA PHE A 21 4.86 0.91 -3.80
C PHE A 21 5.73 0.20 -2.75
N ALA A 22 5.94 -1.11 -2.88
CA ALA A 22 6.86 -1.85 -2.01
C ALA A 22 8.28 -1.29 -2.07
N ALA A 23 8.79 -1.02 -3.29
CA ALA A 23 10.11 -0.43 -3.52
C ALA A 23 10.23 0.96 -2.88
N MET A 24 9.18 1.80 -2.97
CA MET A 24 9.11 3.09 -2.31
C MET A 24 9.21 2.94 -0.78
N MET A 25 8.46 2.02 -0.20
CA MET A 25 8.52 1.78 1.24
C MET A 25 9.91 1.35 1.70
N LEU A 26 10.56 0.44 0.97
CA LEU A 26 11.91 -0.03 1.29
C LEU A 26 12.95 1.08 1.14
N SER A 27 12.86 1.90 0.10
CA SER A 27 13.76 3.03 -0.13
C SER A 27 13.54 4.17 0.87
N ASP A 28 12.29 4.48 1.24
CA ASP A 28 11.97 5.44 2.30
C ASP A 28 12.59 5.04 3.65
N MET A 29 12.75 3.73 3.88
CA MET A 29 13.41 3.17 5.06
C MET A 29 14.93 3.07 4.92
N GLY A 30 15.52 3.63 3.87
CA GLY A 30 16.96 3.79 3.70
C GLY A 30 17.67 2.71 2.88
N ALA A 31 16.96 1.74 2.32
CA ALA A 31 17.56 0.82 1.36
C ALA A 31 17.98 1.58 0.08
N GLU A 32 19.13 1.23 -0.46
CA GLU A 32 19.54 1.66 -1.79
C GLU A 32 18.74 0.86 -2.82
N VAL A 33 17.75 1.49 -3.46
CA VAL A 33 16.92 0.82 -4.47
C VAL A 33 17.28 1.38 -5.84
N ILE A 34 17.71 0.50 -6.75
CA ILE A 34 17.86 0.83 -8.17
C ILE A 34 16.67 0.28 -8.94
N ARG A 35 16.15 1.09 -9.87
CA ARG A 35 15.04 0.74 -10.72
C ARG A 35 15.55 0.42 -12.13
N VAL A 36 15.50 -0.85 -12.50
CA VAL A 36 15.82 -1.33 -13.84
C VAL A 36 14.58 -1.19 -14.72
N GLU A 37 14.65 -0.32 -15.70
CA GLU A 37 13.53 -0.02 -16.58
C GLU A 37 13.93 -0.01 -18.06
N ARG A 38 12.94 -0.10 -18.95
CA ARG A 38 13.18 -0.08 -20.38
C ARG A 38 13.62 1.31 -20.83
N ALA A 39 14.56 1.36 -21.76
CA ALA A 39 15.07 2.60 -22.34
C ALA A 39 14.00 3.47 -23.06
N GLN A 40 12.85 2.89 -23.37
CA GLN A 40 11.68 3.60 -23.90
C GLN A 40 10.59 3.57 -22.85
N ALA A 41 10.25 4.71 -22.28
CA ALA A 41 9.17 4.84 -21.31
C ALA A 41 7.84 4.34 -21.94
N VAL A 42 7.25 3.33 -21.34
CA VAL A 42 5.97 2.73 -21.81
C VAL A 42 4.78 3.26 -21.03
N ASN A 43 4.94 4.21 -20.10
CA ASN A 43 3.82 4.73 -19.36
C ASN A 43 3.35 6.09 -19.94
N PRO A 44 2.27 6.11 -20.76
CA PRO A 44 1.74 7.35 -21.33
C PRO A 44 1.03 8.24 -20.32
N LEU A 45 0.79 7.75 -19.08
CA LEU A 45 0.07 8.48 -18.03
C LEU A 45 1.01 9.15 -17.01
N ALA A 46 2.28 8.81 -17.00
CA ALA A 46 3.26 9.43 -16.12
C ALA A 46 3.91 10.61 -16.83
N GLY A 47 3.51 11.82 -16.48
CA GLY A 47 4.40 12.98 -16.68
C GLY A 47 5.75 12.68 -16.02
N PRO A 48 6.85 13.04 -16.67
CA PRO A 48 8.17 12.71 -16.21
C PRO A 48 8.39 13.33 -14.84
N ASN A 49 8.38 12.89 -13.75
CA ASN A 49 8.69 13.42 -12.40
C ASN A 49 7.51 13.60 -11.43
N LEU A 50 6.30 13.12 -11.73
CA LEU A 50 5.17 13.27 -10.81
C LEU A 50 4.69 11.94 -10.20
N ASP A 51 5.25 10.80 -10.62
CA ASP A 51 4.91 9.49 -10.04
C ASP A 51 5.62 9.30 -8.69
N VAL A 52 4.99 9.78 -7.62
CA VAL A 52 5.54 9.73 -6.25
C VAL A 52 5.92 8.32 -5.79
N LEU A 53 5.36 7.28 -6.41
CA LEU A 53 5.75 5.90 -6.11
C LEU A 53 7.19 5.59 -6.55
N GLN A 54 7.82 6.45 -7.34
CA GLN A 54 9.19 6.27 -7.83
C GLN A 54 10.25 7.08 -7.06
N ARG A 55 9.87 7.80 -6.01
CA ARG A 55 10.81 8.58 -5.18
C ARG A 55 11.89 7.69 -4.56
N ASN A 56 13.02 8.28 -4.23
CA ASN A 56 14.17 7.62 -3.57
C ASN A 56 14.83 6.49 -4.39
N ARG A 57 14.63 6.44 -5.71
CA ARG A 57 15.28 5.44 -6.56
C ARG A 57 16.20 6.06 -7.58
N ARG A 58 17.30 5.36 -7.85
CA ARG A 58 18.15 5.62 -9.01
C ARG A 58 17.64 4.78 -10.19
N SER A 59 17.52 5.41 -11.36
CA SER A 59 16.99 4.74 -12.57
C SER A 59 18.13 4.27 -13.49
N VAL A 60 18.02 3.02 -13.95
CA VAL A 60 18.92 2.36 -14.89
C VAL A 60 18.13 1.86 -16.09
N ALA A 61 18.45 2.35 -17.28
CA ALA A 61 17.77 1.94 -18.51
C ALA A 61 18.48 0.75 -19.17
N VAL A 62 17.84 -0.41 -19.21
CA VAL A 62 18.38 -1.66 -19.71
C VAL A 62 17.43 -2.30 -20.71
N ASP A 63 17.97 -2.77 -21.83
CA ASP A 63 17.24 -3.67 -22.73
C ASP A 63 17.37 -5.12 -22.25
N LEU A 64 16.36 -5.62 -21.57
CA LEU A 64 16.32 -7.00 -21.06
C LEU A 64 16.14 -8.06 -22.18
N LYS A 65 16.01 -7.65 -23.44
CA LYS A 65 16.05 -8.55 -24.59
C LYS A 65 17.45 -8.69 -25.18
N HIS A 66 18.34 -7.77 -24.85
CA HIS A 66 19.74 -7.81 -25.28
C HIS A 66 20.53 -8.71 -24.32
N PRO A 67 21.34 -9.69 -24.83
CA PRO A 67 22.11 -10.58 -23.96
C PRO A 67 23.02 -9.84 -22.99
N ASP A 68 23.68 -8.76 -23.41
CA ASP A 68 24.54 -7.96 -22.56
C ASP A 68 23.73 -7.17 -21.51
N GLY A 69 22.48 -6.81 -21.83
CA GLY A 69 21.58 -6.18 -20.84
C GLY A 69 21.21 -7.15 -19.72
N VAL A 70 20.90 -8.40 -20.08
CA VAL A 70 20.67 -9.48 -19.10
C VAL A 70 21.91 -9.71 -18.25
N ALA A 71 23.10 -9.79 -18.90
CA ALA A 71 24.36 -9.97 -18.21
C ALA A 71 24.67 -8.82 -17.23
N ALA A 72 24.36 -7.56 -17.61
CA ALA A 72 24.50 -6.41 -16.74
C ALA A 72 23.60 -6.51 -15.49
N VAL A 73 22.32 -6.90 -15.66
CA VAL A 73 21.42 -7.10 -14.51
C VAL A 73 21.92 -8.23 -13.60
N LEU A 74 22.42 -9.34 -14.19
CA LEU A 74 23.00 -10.44 -13.39
C LEU A 74 24.27 -9.99 -12.63
N ALA A 75 25.06 -9.08 -13.18
CA ALA A 75 26.20 -8.50 -12.44
C ALA A 75 25.74 -7.61 -11.26
N LEU A 76 24.60 -6.93 -11.41
CA LEU A 76 23.98 -6.20 -10.28
C LEU A 76 23.42 -7.17 -9.22
N VAL A 77 22.84 -8.31 -9.63
CA VAL A 77 22.35 -9.37 -8.73
C VAL A 77 23.46 -9.91 -7.83
N ASP A 78 24.69 -10.02 -8.32
CA ASP A 78 25.85 -10.46 -7.52
C ASP A 78 26.13 -9.55 -6.29
N LYS A 79 25.61 -8.32 -6.30
CA LYS A 79 25.81 -7.29 -5.26
C LYS A 79 24.54 -6.92 -4.52
N ALA A 80 23.40 -7.46 -4.93
CA ALA A 80 22.10 -7.15 -4.35
C ALA A 80 21.78 -8.05 -3.15
N ASP A 81 21.06 -7.48 -2.18
CA ASP A 81 20.43 -8.25 -1.08
C ASP A 81 19.04 -8.74 -1.48
N ALA A 82 18.34 -7.99 -2.33
CA ALA A 82 17.05 -8.40 -2.85
C ALA A 82 16.84 -7.95 -4.31
N LEU A 83 16.00 -8.69 -5.02
CA LEU A 83 15.40 -8.30 -6.28
C LEU A 83 13.90 -8.42 -6.15
N ILE A 84 13.15 -7.38 -6.59
CA ILE A 84 11.69 -7.41 -6.64
C ILE A 84 11.21 -7.21 -8.08
N GLU A 85 10.18 -7.97 -8.46
CA GLU A 85 9.59 -7.90 -9.80
C GLU A 85 8.06 -8.07 -9.72
N GLY A 86 7.36 -7.63 -10.77
CA GLY A 86 5.91 -7.72 -10.85
C GLY A 86 5.41 -8.21 -12.20
N PHE A 87 6.18 -9.06 -12.90
CA PHE A 87 5.76 -9.65 -14.16
C PHE A 87 4.85 -10.87 -13.93
N ARG A 88 4.14 -11.28 -14.96
CA ARG A 88 3.40 -12.53 -14.95
C ARG A 88 4.37 -13.73 -14.79
N PRO A 89 3.91 -14.82 -14.14
CA PRO A 89 4.74 -16.03 -13.99
C PRO A 89 5.41 -16.47 -15.28
N GLY A 90 6.67 -16.88 -15.19
CA GLY A 90 7.49 -17.34 -16.31
C GLY A 90 8.10 -16.22 -17.18
N VAL A 91 7.83 -14.94 -16.93
CA VAL A 91 8.45 -13.85 -17.73
C VAL A 91 9.91 -13.66 -17.36
N MET A 92 10.25 -13.59 -16.08
CA MET A 92 11.63 -13.47 -15.62
C MET A 92 12.47 -14.67 -16.03
N GLU A 93 11.91 -15.87 -16.01
CA GLU A 93 12.54 -17.09 -16.47
C GLU A 93 12.88 -17.02 -17.97
N ARG A 94 11.94 -16.56 -18.81
CA ARG A 94 12.19 -16.38 -20.25
C ARG A 94 13.23 -15.31 -20.57
N LEU A 95 13.39 -14.34 -19.69
CA LEU A 95 14.42 -13.30 -19.80
C LEU A 95 15.79 -13.78 -19.32
N GLY A 96 15.90 -14.98 -18.75
CA GLY A 96 17.14 -15.47 -18.14
C GLY A 96 17.46 -14.83 -16.78
N LEU A 97 16.46 -14.23 -16.15
CA LEU A 97 16.53 -13.54 -14.83
C LEU A 97 15.61 -14.19 -13.79
N GLY A 98 15.18 -15.44 -14.03
CA GLY A 98 14.35 -16.18 -13.08
C GLY A 98 15.07 -16.47 -11.76
N PRO A 99 14.31 -16.84 -10.71
CA PRO A 99 14.88 -17.05 -9.37
C PRO A 99 15.99 -18.10 -9.35
N ASP A 100 15.87 -19.20 -10.11
CA ASP A 100 16.89 -20.25 -10.13
C ASP A 100 18.25 -19.72 -10.62
N VAL A 101 18.25 -18.89 -11.68
CA VAL A 101 19.45 -18.26 -12.21
C VAL A 101 20.03 -17.25 -11.23
N CYS A 102 19.19 -16.39 -10.67
CA CYS A 102 19.62 -15.34 -9.74
C CYS A 102 20.16 -15.93 -8.42
N LEU A 103 19.49 -16.94 -7.84
CA LEU A 103 19.92 -17.61 -6.61
C LEU A 103 21.16 -18.47 -6.82
N ALA A 104 21.35 -19.07 -7.99
CA ALA A 104 22.58 -19.77 -8.30
C ALA A 104 23.81 -18.83 -8.34
N ARG A 105 23.61 -17.57 -8.75
CA ARG A 105 24.67 -16.54 -8.76
C ARG A 105 24.88 -15.94 -7.38
N ASN A 106 23.79 -15.60 -6.69
CA ASN A 106 23.81 -15.03 -5.35
C ASN A 106 22.91 -15.84 -4.41
N PRO A 107 23.45 -16.83 -3.74
CA PRO A 107 22.67 -17.71 -2.85
C PRO A 107 22.01 -17.00 -1.66
N LYS A 108 22.38 -15.74 -1.38
CA LYS A 108 21.78 -14.92 -0.30
C LYS A 108 20.67 -14.01 -0.79
N LEU A 109 20.44 -13.93 -2.11
CA LEU A 109 19.46 -13.03 -2.69
C LEU A 109 18.05 -13.37 -2.20
N VAL A 110 17.31 -12.35 -1.79
CA VAL A 110 15.86 -12.44 -1.62
C VAL A 110 15.19 -12.09 -2.94
N PHE A 111 14.38 -12.99 -3.50
CA PHE A 111 13.70 -12.77 -4.77
C PHE A 111 12.20 -12.56 -4.55
N GLY A 112 11.76 -11.30 -4.50
CA GLY A 112 10.37 -10.91 -4.28
C GLY A 112 9.55 -10.88 -5.57
N ARG A 113 8.46 -11.62 -5.63
CA ARG A 113 7.55 -11.73 -6.78
C ARG A 113 6.18 -11.17 -6.42
N MET A 114 5.77 -10.08 -7.08
CA MET A 114 4.46 -9.46 -6.92
C MET A 114 3.53 -9.89 -8.03
N THR A 115 2.47 -10.58 -7.69
CA THR A 115 1.44 -10.97 -8.66
C THR A 115 0.03 -10.75 -8.12
N GLY A 116 -0.97 -10.81 -8.98
CA GLY A 116 -2.36 -10.78 -8.56
C GLY A 116 -2.83 -12.10 -7.96
N TRP A 117 -2.44 -13.21 -8.61
CA TRP A 117 -3.00 -14.54 -8.36
C TRP A 117 -2.04 -15.55 -7.74
N GLY A 118 -0.76 -15.19 -7.56
CA GLY A 118 0.31 -16.12 -7.18
C GLY A 118 1.06 -16.70 -8.38
N GLN A 119 2.10 -17.50 -8.08
CA GLN A 119 2.94 -18.13 -9.10
C GLN A 119 2.32 -19.41 -9.67
N ASP A 120 1.37 -19.99 -8.98
CA ASP A 120 0.67 -21.23 -9.35
C ASP A 120 -0.85 -21.08 -9.23
N GLY A 121 -1.58 -22.16 -9.45
CA GLY A 121 -3.03 -22.20 -9.45
C GLY A 121 -3.68 -21.80 -10.78
N PRO A 122 -5.00 -22.04 -10.91
CA PRO A 122 -5.73 -21.89 -12.18
C PRO A 122 -5.71 -20.47 -12.76
N TYR A 123 -5.58 -19.46 -11.92
CA TYR A 123 -5.58 -18.04 -12.32
C TYR A 123 -4.18 -17.46 -12.54
N ALA A 124 -3.09 -18.19 -12.25
CA ALA A 124 -1.72 -17.64 -12.26
C ALA A 124 -1.36 -16.90 -13.57
N LEU A 125 -1.81 -17.38 -14.72
CA LEU A 125 -1.57 -16.74 -16.02
C LEU A 125 -2.70 -15.82 -16.49
N ALA A 126 -3.79 -15.69 -15.72
CA ALA A 126 -4.92 -14.86 -16.09
C ALA A 126 -4.61 -13.36 -15.87
N ALA A 127 -5.23 -12.50 -16.68
CA ALA A 127 -5.20 -11.08 -16.45
C ALA A 127 -6.12 -10.72 -15.26
N GLY A 128 -5.76 -9.65 -14.54
CA GLY A 128 -6.57 -9.10 -13.46
C GLY A 128 -5.98 -7.80 -12.95
N HIS A 129 -6.78 -7.09 -12.18
CA HIS A 129 -6.42 -5.89 -11.44
C HIS A 129 -6.99 -5.98 -10.03
N ASP A 130 -6.66 -5.03 -9.17
CA ASP A 130 -7.08 -4.96 -7.76
C ASP A 130 -8.50 -5.48 -7.52
N ILE A 131 -9.47 -4.92 -8.22
CA ILE A 131 -10.89 -5.28 -8.06
C ILE A 131 -11.15 -6.78 -8.24
N ASN A 132 -10.42 -7.46 -9.13
CA ASN A 132 -10.57 -8.88 -9.38
C ASN A 132 -9.95 -9.71 -8.24
N TYR A 133 -8.80 -9.29 -7.72
CA TYR A 133 -8.10 -9.98 -6.63
C TYR A 133 -8.91 -9.90 -5.33
N ILE A 134 -9.41 -8.71 -4.98
CA ILE A 134 -10.26 -8.52 -3.80
C ILE A 134 -11.64 -9.16 -3.93
N SER A 135 -12.14 -9.33 -5.17
CA SER A 135 -13.37 -10.09 -5.42
C SER A 135 -13.20 -11.57 -5.07
N LEU A 136 -12.10 -12.18 -5.56
CA LEU A 136 -11.83 -13.59 -5.32
C LEU A 136 -11.43 -13.87 -3.87
N ALA A 137 -10.77 -12.92 -3.23
CA ALA A 137 -10.42 -12.99 -1.80
C ALA A 137 -11.63 -12.89 -0.86
N GLY A 138 -12.81 -12.54 -1.39
CA GLY A 138 -14.05 -12.40 -0.60
C GLY A 138 -14.19 -11.04 0.12
N SER A 139 -13.23 -10.13 -0.01
CA SER A 139 -13.28 -8.84 0.70
C SER A 139 -14.22 -7.83 0.02
N LEU A 140 -14.23 -7.75 -1.31
CA LEU A 140 -15.05 -6.78 -2.03
C LEU A 140 -16.54 -6.91 -1.71
N ALA A 141 -17.03 -8.13 -1.50
CA ALA A 141 -18.43 -8.37 -1.20
C ALA A 141 -18.95 -7.58 0.01
N HIS A 142 -18.08 -7.18 0.93
CA HIS A 142 -18.43 -6.50 2.17
C HIS A 142 -18.26 -4.98 2.16
N PHE A 143 -17.74 -4.42 1.07
CA PHE A 143 -17.67 -2.96 0.89
C PHE A 143 -18.96 -2.43 0.28
N SER A 144 -20.04 -2.37 1.07
CA SER A 144 -21.33 -1.83 0.62
C SER A 144 -22.23 -1.47 1.78
N ARG A 145 -23.20 -0.61 1.52
CA ARG A 145 -24.35 -0.43 2.41
C ARG A 145 -25.40 -1.52 2.17
N ALA A 146 -26.31 -1.69 3.14
CA ALA A 146 -27.41 -2.65 3.01
C ALA A 146 -28.25 -2.38 1.76
N GLY A 147 -28.47 -3.41 0.96
CA GLY A 147 -29.25 -3.33 -0.29
C GLY A 147 -28.52 -2.74 -1.49
N GLU A 148 -27.26 -2.31 -1.35
CA GLU A 148 -26.47 -1.72 -2.43
C GLU A 148 -25.47 -2.74 -3.02
N MET A 149 -24.99 -2.46 -4.24
CA MET A 149 -23.90 -3.23 -4.84
C MET A 149 -22.58 -2.95 -4.11
N PRO A 150 -21.64 -3.91 -4.08
CA PRO A 150 -20.29 -3.68 -3.58
C PRO A 150 -19.58 -2.53 -4.33
N VAL A 151 -18.90 -1.67 -3.58
CA VAL A 151 -18.15 -0.54 -4.09
C VAL A 151 -16.65 -0.79 -3.91
N PRO A 152 -15.83 -0.75 -4.97
CA PRO A 152 -14.40 -0.94 -4.82
C PRO A 152 -13.77 0.21 -4.04
N PRO A 153 -12.94 -0.07 -3.01
CA PRO A 153 -12.27 0.96 -2.20
C PRO A 153 -11.01 1.50 -2.92
N MET A 154 -11.17 1.93 -4.18
CA MET A 154 -10.05 2.18 -5.10
C MET A 154 -9.16 0.94 -5.22
N ASN A 155 -7.85 1.09 -5.38
CA ASN A 155 -6.90 -0.03 -5.40
C ASN A 155 -6.07 -0.12 -4.09
N MET A 156 -6.65 0.31 -2.97
CA MET A 156 -5.93 0.33 -1.69
C MET A 156 -5.86 -1.04 -1.03
N VAL A 157 -6.84 -1.92 -1.25
CA VAL A 157 -6.93 -3.20 -0.55
C VAL A 157 -6.13 -4.30 -1.27
N GLY A 158 -6.28 -4.46 -2.58
CA GLY A 158 -5.54 -5.46 -3.35
C GLY A 158 -4.12 -5.02 -3.64
N ASP A 159 -3.93 -3.93 -4.42
CA ASP A 159 -2.61 -3.49 -4.87
C ASP A 159 -1.71 -3.07 -3.70
N PHE A 160 -2.20 -2.22 -2.79
CA PHE A 160 -1.33 -1.63 -1.77
C PHE A 160 -1.38 -2.39 -0.45
N GLY A 161 -2.54 -2.59 0.16
CA GLY A 161 -2.68 -3.28 1.46
C GLY A 161 -2.30 -4.75 1.38
N GLY A 162 -2.94 -5.50 0.47
CA GLY A 162 -2.71 -6.94 0.27
C GLY A 162 -1.49 -7.26 -0.59
N GLY A 163 -1.05 -6.34 -1.43
CA GLY A 163 0.07 -6.53 -2.36
C GLY A 163 1.37 -5.92 -1.86
N GLY A 164 1.55 -4.62 -2.12
CA GLY A 164 2.84 -3.95 -1.89
C GLY A 164 3.31 -3.99 -0.44
N MET A 165 2.40 -3.84 0.54
CA MET A 165 2.73 -4.00 1.96
C MET A 165 3.22 -5.40 2.28
N TYR A 166 2.54 -6.45 1.76
CA TYR A 166 2.94 -7.84 1.97
C TYR A 166 4.25 -8.18 1.28
N LEU A 167 4.50 -7.64 0.07
CA LEU A 167 5.80 -7.79 -0.58
C LEU A 167 6.92 -7.16 0.25
N ALA A 168 6.75 -5.91 0.68
CA ALA A 168 7.75 -5.21 1.51
C ALA A 168 8.01 -5.96 2.83
N TYR A 169 6.94 -6.40 3.51
CA TYR A 169 7.04 -7.20 4.73
C TYR A 169 7.75 -8.53 4.48
N GLY A 170 7.37 -9.27 3.43
CA GLY A 170 7.99 -10.55 3.07
C GLY A 170 9.46 -10.41 2.74
N VAL A 171 9.84 -9.37 1.98
CA VAL A 171 11.26 -9.07 1.68
C VAL A 171 12.04 -8.80 2.97
N VAL A 172 11.52 -7.98 3.88
CA VAL A 172 12.21 -7.70 5.16
C VAL A 172 12.35 -8.95 6.00
N CYS A 173 11.32 -9.79 6.10
CA CYS A 173 11.39 -11.08 6.82
C CYS A 173 12.45 -12.01 6.21
N ALA A 174 12.50 -12.10 4.88
CA ALA A 174 13.46 -12.94 4.18
C ALA A 174 14.91 -12.40 4.31
N LEU A 175 15.10 -11.07 4.30
CA LEU A 175 16.39 -10.45 4.56
C LEU A 175 16.89 -10.76 5.98
N LEU A 176 16.02 -10.68 7.00
CA LEU A 176 16.35 -11.04 8.38
C LEU A 176 16.68 -12.54 8.52
N GLU A 177 16.00 -13.39 7.78
CA GLU A 177 16.27 -14.82 7.76
C GLU A 177 17.64 -15.09 7.10
N ALA A 178 17.89 -14.48 5.94
CA ALA A 178 19.14 -14.63 5.19
C ALA A 178 20.38 -14.14 5.96
N GLN A 179 20.23 -13.17 6.87
CA GLN A 179 21.33 -12.79 7.79
C GLN A 179 21.77 -13.93 8.71
N ARG A 180 20.85 -14.83 9.08
CA ARG A 180 21.12 -15.95 9.97
C ARG A 180 21.56 -17.20 9.21
N SER A 181 20.81 -17.57 8.18
CA SER A 181 21.08 -18.81 7.40
C SER A 181 22.17 -18.63 6.35
N GLN A 182 22.42 -17.41 5.91
CA GLN A 182 23.23 -17.05 4.73
C GLN A 182 22.64 -17.58 3.41
N LEU A 183 21.33 -17.86 3.40
CA LEU A 183 20.58 -18.32 2.24
C LEU A 183 19.42 -17.35 1.97
N GLY A 184 19.27 -16.95 0.74
CA GLY A 184 18.11 -16.22 0.25
C GLY A 184 16.98 -17.17 -0.11
N GLN A 185 15.86 -16.60 -0.54
CA GLN A 185 14.67 -17.37 -0.92
C GLN A 185 13.76 -16.56 -1.83
N VAL A 186 12.83 -17.25 -2.47
CA VAL A 186 11.73 -16.62 -3.21
C VAL A 186 10.63 -16.21 -2.22
N VAL A 187 10.11 -14.99 -2.37
CA VAL A 187 8.92 -14.49 -1.69
C VAL A 187 7.83 -14.33 -2.75
N ASP A 188 6.85 -15.21 -2.77
CA ASP A 188 5.64 -15.08 -3.59
C ASP A 188 4.61 -14.24 -2.83
N ALA A 189 4.38 -13.01 -3.30
CA ALA A 189 3.45 -12.07 -2.70
C ALA A 189 2.26 -11.88 -3.65
N ALA A 190 1.24 -12.72 -3.50
CA ALA A 190 0.01 -12.62 -4.27
C ALA A 190 -0.98 -11.66 -3.63
N MET A 191 -1.53 -10.72 -4.42
CA MET A 191 -2.52 -9.76 -3.93
C MET A 191 -3.79 -10.44 -3.40
N VAL A 192 -4.20 -11.56 -4.00
CA VAL A 192 -5.35 -12.35 -3.53
C VAL A 192 -5.12 -12.91 -2.12
N ASP A 193 -3.93 -13.41 -1.83
CA ASP A 193 -3.57 -13.98 -0.52
C ASP A 193 -3.49 -12.88 0.54
N GLY A 194 -2.85 -11.76 0.21
CA GLY A 194 -2.76 -10.63 1.11
C GLY A 194 -4.13 -10.01 1.40
N ALA A 195 -4.99 -9.85 0.39
CA ALA A 195 -6.36 -9.37 0.58
C ALA A 195 -7.18 -10.33 1.45
N ALA A 196 -7.03 -11.66 1.26
CA ALA A 196 -7.66 -12.66 2.12
C ALA A 196 -7.14 -12.59 3.56
N SER A 197 -5.84 -12.38 3.75
CA SER A 197 -5.23 -12.20 5.08
C SER A 197 -5.77 -10.98 5.82
N LEU A 198 -6.05 -9.87 5.12
CA LEU A 198 -6.68 -8.69 5.71
C LEU A 198 -8.08 -8.98 6.26
N MET A 199 -8.75 -10.02 5.78
CA MET A 199 -10.07 -10.47 6.28
C MET A 199 -10.00 -11.38 7.51
N SER A 200 -8.83 -11.64 8.09
CA SER A 200 -8.65 -12.61 9.20
C SER A 200 -9.58 -12.37 10.39
N MET A 201 -9.80 -11.10 10.77
CA MET A 201 -10.72 -10.76 11.85
C MET A 201 -12.17 -11.16 11.53
N PHE A 202 -12.59 -10.93 10.29
CA PHE A 202 -13.96 -11.23 9.85
C PHE A 202 -14.21 -12.74 9.71
N TRP A 203 -13.20 -13.51 9.34
CA TRP A 203 -13.23 -14.97 9.44
C TRP A 203 -13.44 -15.43 10.87
N GLY A 204 -12.77 -14.79 11.84
CA GLY A 204 -12.99 -15.04 13.26
C GLY A 204 -14.41 -14.70 13.70
N PHE A 205 -14.92 -13.52 13.31
CA PHE A 205 -16.29 -13.09 13.62
C PHE A 205 -17.34 -14.02 13.02
N LYS A 206 -17.14 -14.50 11.78
CA LYS A 206 -17.99 -15.51 11.16
C LYS A 206 -18.00 -16.80 11.96
N ALA A 207 -16.84 -17.30 12.36
CA ALA A 207 -16.72 -18.51 13.16
C ALA A 207 -17.40 -18.39 14.54
N MET A 208 -17.42 -17.18 15.12
CA MET A 208 -18.14 -16.88 16.37
C MET A 208 -19.65 -16.67 16.17
N GLY A 209 -20.15 -16.63 14.93
CA GLY A 209 -21.56 -16.37 14.63
C GLY A 209 -22.00 -14.92 14.84
N ILE A 210 -21.06 -13.95 14.87
CA ILE A 210 -21.35 -12.53 15.09
C ILE A 210 -21.19 -11.69 13.81
N PHE A 211 -20.87 -12.30 12.68
CA PHE A 211 -20.80 -11.69 11.36
C PHE A 211 -21.75 -12.38 10.40
N ASP A 212 -22.71 -11.61 9.90
CA ASP A 212 -23.69 -12.05 8.93
C ASP A 212 -23.19 -11.69 7.52
N GLU A 213 -22.66 -12.68 6.79
CA GLU A 213 -22.12 -12.46 5.44
C GLU A 213 -23.22 -12.37 4.37
N ASP A 214 -24.40 -12.93 4.64
CA ASP A 214 -25.53 -12.95 3.71
C ASP A 214 -26.24 -11.59 3.66
N ASN A 215 -26.22 -10.85 4.78
CA ASN A 215 -26.86 -9.55 4.93
C ASN A 215 -25.79 -8.46 5.16
N ARG A 216 -24.97 -8.19 4.13
CA ARG A 216 -23.94 -7.14 4.17
C ARG A 216 -24.53 -5.77 4.49
N GLY A 217 -23.74 -4.91 5.11
CA GLY A 217 -24.19 -3.59 5.54
C GLY A 217 -25.13 -3.62 6.76
N THR A 218 -25.23 -4.75 7.45
CA THR A 218 -26.02 -4.91 8.67
C THR A 218 -25.20 -5.29 9.91
N ASN A 219 -23.90 -5.51 9.73
CA ASN A 219 -22.98 -5.80 10.83
C ASN A 219 -22.44 -4.51 11.47
N MET A 220 -21.65 -4.65 12.53
CA MET A 220 -21.16 -3.50 13.28
C MET A 220 -20.20 -2.63 12.45
N LEU A 221 -19.26 -3.25 11.72
CA LEU A 221 -18.17 -2.55 11.03
C LEU A 221 -18.41 -2.33 9.53
N ASP A 222 -19.51 -2.83 9.00
CA ASP A 222 -19.88 -2.72 7.59
C ASP A 222 -21.04 -1.76 7.34
N THR A 223 -21.16 -0.71 8.15
CA THR A 223 -22.21 0.30 8.10
C THR A 223 -23.57 -0.09 8.72
N GLY A 224 -23.70 -1.24 9.39
CA GLY A 224 -24.96 -1.62 10.04
C GLY A 224 -25.25 -0.79 11.30
N ALA A 225 -24.26 -0.65 12.16
CA ALA A 225 -24.42 0.03 13.45
C ALA A 225 -24.57 1.56 13.31
N HIS A 226 -25.47 2.14 14.10
CA HIS A 226 -25.68 3.59 14.16
C HIS A 226 -24.51 4.34 14.78
N PHE A 227 -23.68 3.69 15.58
CA PHE A 227 -22.52 4.26 16.26
C PHE A 227 -21.19 4.02 15.50
N TYR A 228 -21.24 3.42 14.31
CA TYR A 228 -20.09 3.18 13.47
C TYR A 228 -20.46 3.41 12.00
N ASP A 229 -20.49 4.66 11.58
CA ASP A 229 -20.84 5.03 10.20
C ASP A 229 -20.41 6.47 9.87
N VAL A 230 -20.64 6.84 8.61
CA VAL A 230 -20.48 8.18 8.06
C VAL A 230 -21.85 8.86 7.99
N TYR A 231 -21.91 10.13 8.37
CA TYR A 231 -23.13 10.94 8.38
C TYR A 231 -22.95 12.23 7.57
N THR A 232 -24.05 12.66 6.92
CA THR A 232 -24.08 13.92 6.16
C THR A 232 -24.46 15.07 7.07
N CYS A 233 -23.70 16.15 7.01
CA CYS A 233 -23.94 17.40 7.71
C CYS A 233 -24.82 18.37 6.90
N SER A 234 -25.27 19.48 7.51
CA SER A 234 -26.15 20.46 6.87
C SER A 234 -25.54 21.15 5.64
N ASP A 235 -24.22 21.20 5.56
CA ASP A 235 -23.44 21.76 4.44
C ASP A 235 -23.13 20.73 3.34
N GLY A 236 -23.69 19.52 3.42
CA GLY A 236 -23.45 18.43 2.46
C GLY A 236 -22.10 17.73 2.61
N LYS A 237 -21.25 18.17 3.55
CA LYS A 237 -20.02 17.47 3.92
C LYS A 237 -20.30 16.30 4.86
N PHE A 238 -19.27 15.50 5.14
CA PHE A 238 -19.43 14.28 5.91
C PHE A 238 -18.57 14.26 7.17
N ILE A 239 -19.08 13.56 8.18
CA ILE A 239 -18.35 13.18 9.39
C ILE A 239 -18.40 11.65 9.56
N SER A 240 -17.46 11.10 10.31
CA SER A 240 -17.48 9.71 10.75
C SER A 240 -17.48 9.60 12.25
N ILE A 241 -18.22 8.60 12.75
CA ILE A 241 -18.18 8.20 14.18
C ILE A 241 -17.85 6.72 14.27
N GLY A 242 -17.20 6.35 15.38
CA GLY A 242 -16.79 4.96 15.66
C GLY A 242 -16.87 4.62 17.14
N SER A 243 -17.94 5.06 17.83
CA SER A 243 -18.12 5.00 19.29
C SER A 243 -18.51 3.59 19.75
N ILE A 244 -17.60 2.62 19.62
CA ILE A 244 -17.87 1.19 19.87
C ILE A 244 -17.96 0.90 21.37
N GLU A 245 -16.99 1.37 22.14
CA GLU A 245 -16.90 1.11 23.58
C GLU A 245 -17.94 1.92 24.35
N PRO A 246 -18.48 1.39 25.48
CA PRO A 246 -19.57 2.04 26.21
C PRO A 246 -19.28 3.48 26.64
N GLN A 247 -18.05 3.79 27.02
CA GLN A 247 -17.66 5.15 27.42
C GLN A 247 -17.68 6.13 26.25
N PHE A 248 -17.23 5.70 25.07
CA PHE A 248 -17.25 6.53 23.86
C PHE A 248 -18.67 6.69 23.32
N TYR A 249 -19.50 5.65 23.45
CA TYR A 249 -20.91 5.74 23.11
C TYR A 249 -21.68 6.69 24.05
N ALA A 250 -21.40 6.65 25.36
CA ALA A 250 -21.98 7.60 26.30
C ALA A 250 -21.59 9.05 25.97
N GLU A 251 -20.35 9.29 25.56
CA GLU A 251 -19.89 10.59 25.09
C GLU A 251 -20.59 11.04 23.80
N LEU A 252 -20.81 10.12 22.84
CA LEU A 252 -21.61 10.40 21.64
C LEU A 252 -23.01 10.86 22.02
N LEU A 253 -23.69 10.13 22.91
CA LEU A 253 -25.04 10.48 23.35
C LEU A 253 -25.08 11.84 24.06
N ARG A 254 -24.10 12.13 24.91
CA ARG A 254 -23.97 13.42 25.59
C ARG A 254 -23.83 14.58 24.62
N LEU A 255 -22.93 14.45 23.63
CA LEU A 255 -22.62 15.50 22.64
C LEU A 255 -23.72 15.71 21.61
N THR A 256 -24.56 14.70 21.39
CA THR A 256 -25.73 14.76 20.49
C THR A 256 -27.03 15.09 21.21
N GLY A 257 -27.00 15.21 22.54
CA GLY A 257 -28.20 15.51 23.37
C GLY A 257 -29.13 14.30 23.56
N LEU A 258 -28.60 13.08 23.46
CA LEU A 258 -29.35 11.82 23.55
C LEU A 258 -29.10 11.04 24.85
N ALA A 259 -28.40 11.63 25.80
CA ALA A 259 -27.97 10.92 27.01
C ALA A 259 -29.14 10.31 27.83
N ASP A 260 -30.29 10.97 27.86
CA ASP A 260 -31.47 10.51 28.58
C ASP A 260 -32.52 9.82 27.70
N ASP A 261 -32.17 9.53 26.44
CA ASP A 261 -33.08 8.91 25.48
C ASP A 261 -33.12 7.39 25.67
N PRO A 262 -34.28 6.80 26.08
CA PRO A 262 -34.35 5.37 26.38
C PRO A 262 -34.15 4.46 25.18
N ASP A 263 -34.36 4.94 23.95
CA ASP A 263 -34.15 4.14 22.74
C ASP A 263 -32.66 3.87 22.53
N PHE A 264 -31.79 4.80 22.91
CA PHE A 264 -30.33 4.66 22.78
C PHE A 264 -29.69 3.89 23.95
N ALA A 265 -30.44 3.52 24.99
CA ALA A 265 -29.89 2.82 26.16
C ALA A 265 -29.30 1.42 25.83
N LYS A 266 -29.70 0.82 24.72
CA LYS A 266 -29.26 -0.53 24.30
C LYS A 266 -28.46 -0.47 23.02
N GLN A 267 -27.20 -0.02 23.10
CA GLN A 267 -26.27 0.16 21.98
C GLN A 267 -26.23 -1.03 21.00
N HIS A 268 -26.15 -2.26 21.51
CA HIS A 268 -25.97 -3.48 20.71
C HIS A 268 -27.28 -4.16 20.31
N ASN A 269 -28.44 -3.49 20.45
CA ASN A 269 -29.71 -4.02 19.97
C ASN A 269 -29.81 -3.88 18.43
N LYS A 270 -29.22 -4.82 17.71
CA LYS A 270 -29.10 -4.81 16.24
C LYS A 270 -30.44 -4.51 15.52
N PRO A 271 -31.61 -5.07 15.91
CA PRO A 271 -32.89 -4.72 15.28
C PRO A 271 -33.27 -3.23 15.34
N GLN A 272 -32.77 -2.48 16.31
CA GLN A 272 -33.04 -1.05 16.43
C GLN A 272 -32.05 -0.17 15.65
N TRP A 273 -30.90 -0.68 15.24
CA TRP A 273 -29.87 0.11 14.58
C TRP A 273 -30.37 0.96 13.40
N PRO A 274 -31.21 0.47 12.48
CA PRO A 274 -31.71 1.31 11.37
C PRO A 274 -32.50 2.54 11.84
N ALA A 275 -33.36 2.38 12.85
CA ALA A 275 -34.15 3.50 13.40
C ALA A 275 -33.25 4.51 14.14
N LEU A 276 -32.30 4.02 14.94
CA LEU A 276 -31.34 4.87 15.66
C LEU A 276 -30.41 5.61 14.68
N LYS A 277 -30.01 4.96 13.60
CA LYS A 277 -29.25 5.58 12.53
C LYS A 277 -30.00 6.72 11.87
N GLN A 278 -31.27 6.52 11.55
CA GLN A 278 -32.11 7.58 10.98
C GLN A 278 -32.16 8.81 11.90
N ARG A 279 -32.30 8.61 13.19
CA ARG A 279 -32.31 9.72 14.18
C ARG A 279 -30.97 10.43 14.25
N LEU A 280 -29.85 9.71 14.24
CA LEU A 280 -28.52 10.33 14.18
C LEU A 280 -28.31 11.08 12.86
N THR A 281 -28.82 10.58 11.75
CA THR A 281 -28.78 11.28 10.45
C THR A 281 -29.49 12.63 10.54
N GLU A 282 -30.66 12.67 11.16
CA GLU A 282 -31.43 13.91 11.38
C GLU A 282 -30.67 14.90 12.28
N ILE A 283 -30.03 14.39 13.35
CA ILE A 283 -29.24 15.21 14.27
C ILE A 283 -28.01 15.78 13.55
N PHE A 284 -27.23 14.94 12.87
CA PHE A 284 -26.02 15.41 12.19
C PHE A 284 -26.31 16.38 11.04
N ALA A 285 -27.47 16.29 10.41
CA ALA A 285 -27.94 17.23 9.42
C ALA A 285 -28.31 18.63 10.01
N THR A 286 -28.32 18.82 11.34
CA THR A 286 -28.66 20.11 11.96
C THR A 286 -27.52 21.12 11.98
N LYS A 287 -26.27 20.68 11.79
CA LYS A 287 -25.08 21.54 11.84
C LYS A 287 -24.15 21.23 10.68
N THR A 288 -23.30 22.17 10.35
CA THR A 288 -22.20 21.99 9.38
C THR A 288 -21.14 21.05 9.93
N ARG A 289 -20.31 20.49 9.04
CA ARG A 289 -19.16 19.67 9.45
C ARG A 289 -18.25 20.41 10.43
N ASP A 290 -17.97 21.67 10.16
CA ASP A 290 -17.06 22.47 11.00
C ASP A 290 -17.66 22.78 12.38
N GLU A 291 -18.97 22.96 12.49
CA GLU A 291 -19.66 23.08 13.80
C GLU A 291 -19.60 21.77 14.58
N TRP A 292 -19.74 20.61 13.91
CA TRP A 292 -19.56 19.31 14.57
C TRP A 292 -18.09 19.08 14.99
N CYS A 293 -17.12 19.51 14.18
CA CYS A 293 -15.70 19.48 14.56
C CYS A 293 -15.47 20.28 15.85
N ALA A 294 -16.02 21.48 15.96
CA ALA A 294 -15.88 22.29 17.16
C ALA A 294 -16.49 21.65 18.43
N ILE A 295 -17.48 20.76 18.26
CA ILE A 295 -18.14 20.05 19.37
C ILE A 295 -17.41 18.76 19.73
N MET A 296 -16.92 18.02 18.73
CA MET A 296 -16.53 16.62 18.89
C MET A 296 -15.04 16.34 18.76
N GLU A 297 -14.27 17.14 18.00
CA GLU A 297 -12.82 16.94 17.90
C GLU A 297 -12.15 17.09 19.28
N TYR A 298 -11.11 16.30 19.49
CA TYR A 298 -10.33 16.27 20.74
C TYR A 298 -11.11 15.79 21.98
N THR A 299 -12.26 15.14 21.78
CA THR A 299 -13.01 14.42 22.81
C THR A 299 -12.89 12.90 22.62
N ASP A 300 -13.39 12.12 23.58
CA ASP A 300 -13.36 10.65 23.52
C ASP A 300 -14.54 10.04 22.73
N VAL A 301 -15.13 10.77 21.79
CA VAL A 301 -16.31 10.32 21.03
C VAL A 301 -16.00 9.44 19.82
N CYS A 302 -14.74 9.23 19.50
CA CYS A 302 -14.29 8.53 18.27
C CYS A 302 -14.87 9.19 17.01
N PHE A 303 -14.60 10.47 16.84
CA PHE A 303 -15.08 11.33 15.76
C PHE A 303 -13.94 11.76 14.82
N ALA A 304 -14.22 11.90 13.54
CA ALA A 304 -13.38 12.63 12.61
C ALA A 304 -14.19 13.26 11.46
N PRO A 305 -13.80 14.44 10.95
CA PRO A 305 -14.33 14.93 9.68
C PRO A 305 -13.86 14.01 8.52
N VAL A 306 -14.72 13.77 7.54
CA VAL A 306 -14.31 13.14 6.29
C VAL A 306 -13.77 14.22 5.37
N LEU A 307 -12.47 14.19 5.13
CA LEU A 307 -11.73 15.23 4.43
C LEU A 307 -11.38 14.82 3.00
N ALA A 308 -11.46 15.77 2.08
CA ALA A 308 -10.81 15.64 0.77
C ALA A 308 -9.27 15.69 0.92
N MET A 309 -8.52 15.22 -0.08
CA MET A 309 -7.05 15.23 -0.03
C MET A 309 -6.47 16.62 0.24
N SER A 310 -7.02 17.66 -0.38
CA SER A 310 -6.61 19.05 -0.17
C SER A 310 -6.92 19.57 1.24
N GLU A 311 -8.00 19.09 1.87
CA GLU A 311 -8.36 19.45 3.24
C GLU A 311 -7.49 18.68 4.24
N ALA A 312 -7.19 17.41 3.94
CA ALA A 312 -6.38 16.55 4.83
C ALA A 312 -4.96 17.12 5.08
N VAL A 313 -4.34 17.72 4.05
CA VAL A 313 -3.04 18.39 4.18
C VAL A 313 -3.10 19.60 5.12
N GLU A 314 -4.24 20.28 5.18
CA GLU A 314 -4.44 21.49 5.97
C GLU A 314 -4.87 21.21 7.41
N HIS A 315 -5.31 19.99 7.72
CA HIS A 315 -5.80 19.62 9.04
C HIS A 315 -4.72 19.80 10.12
N PRO A 316 -5.02 20.46 11.26
CA PRO A 316 -4.02 20.79 12.31
C PRO A 316 -3.24 19.57 12.82
N HIS A 317 -3.91 18.43 13.03
CA HIS A 317 -3.25 17.19 13.46
C HIS A 317 -2.24 16.68 12.42
N ASN A 318 -2.61 16.66 11.15
CA ASN A 318 -1.73 16.19 10.06
C ASN A 318 -0.52 17.13 9.88
N LYS A 319 -0.72 18.45 10.00
CA LYS A 319 0.36 19.44 10.00
C LYS A 319 1.32 19.25 11.19
N ALA A 320 0.79 19.13 12.39
CA ALA A 320 1.59 18.93 13.60
C ALA A 320 2.42 17.63 13.52
N ARG A 321 1.85 16.57 12.92
CA ARG A 321 2.56 15.31 12.68
C ARG A 321 3.49 15.33 11.49
N GLY A 322 3.38 16.31 10.57
CA GLY A 322 4.08 16.26 9.28
C GLY A 322 3.69 15.01 8.49
N THR A 323 2.38 14.71 8.41
CA THR A 323 1.87 13.53 7.71
C THR A 323 2.05 13.63 6.21
N PHE A 324 2.04 14.86 5.71
CA PHE A 324 2.24 15.17 4.30
C PHE A 324 3.45 16.10 4.12
N VAL A 325 4.14 15.93 2.99
CA VAL A 325 5.32 16.73 2.62
C VAL A 325 5.19 17.18 1.16
N ASN A 326 5.75 18.33 0.85
CA ASN A 326 5.84 18.82 -0.54
C ASN A 326 7.26 18.58 -1.06
N ILE A 327 7.39 17.79 -2.11
CA ILE A 327 8.66 17.53 -2.79
C ILE A 327 8.53 18.03 -4.22
N ASN A 328 9.30 19.05 -4.57
CA ASN A 328 9.32 19.66 -5.91
C ASN A 328 7.92 20.02 -6.45
N GLY A 329 7.05 20.53 -5.58
CA GLY A 329 5.69 20.94 -5.94
C GLY A 329 4.65 19.79 -5.90
N SER A 330 5.07 18.55 -5.64
CA SER A 330 4.16 17.41 -5.45
C SER A 330 3.91 17.17 -3.97
N MET A 331 2.65 17.35 -3.53
CA MET A 331 2.23 16.99 -2.18
C MET A 331 2.04 15.49 -2.07
N GLN A 332 2.63 14.87 -1.07
CA GLN A 332 2.64 13.43 -0.89
C GLN A 332 2.74 13.02 0.58
N ALA A 333 2.43 11.77 0.88
CA ALA A 333 2.59 11.25 2.23
C ALA A 333 4.08 11.17 2.62
N ALA A 334 4.39 11.57 3.85
CA ALA A 334 5.70 11.35 4.45
C ALA A 334 5.97 9.85 4.68
N PRO A 335 7.24 9.43 4.80
CA PRO A 335 7.58 8.04 5.11
C PRO A 335 6.89 7.53 6.38
N ALA A 336 6.35 6.31 6.29
CA ALA A 336 5.73 5.59 7.40
C ALA A 336 6.16 4.11 7.37
N PRO A 337 6.30 3.45 8.55
CA PRO A 337 6.16 3.99 9.90
C PRO A 337 7.32 4.92 10.32
N ARG A 338 7.16 5.62 11.44
CA ARG A 338 8.19 6.51 12.01
C ARG A 338 9.02 5.77 13.05
N PHE A 339 10.33 5.86 12.91
CA PHE A 339 11.27 5.26 13.84
C PHE A 339 11.89 6.35 14.74
N SER A 340 12.02 6.06 16.04
CA SER A 340 12.53 7.02 17.04
C SER A 340 14.02 7.33 16.87
N ARG A 341 14.78 6.44 16.24
CA ARG A 341 16.25 6.57 16.09
C ARG A 341 16.72 6.59 14.64
N THR A 342 16.11 5.75 13.78
CA THR A 342 16.48 5.60 12.36
C THR A 342 15.29 6.04 11.50
N ALA A 343 15.03 7.34 11.43
CA ALA A 343 13.91 7.88 10.69
C ALA A 343 14.03 7.59 9.19
N GLY A 344 12.90 7.26 8.57
CA GLY A 344 12.79 7.22 7.12
C GLY A 344 12.80 8.63 6.51
N GLU A 345 13.34 8.77 5.30
CA GLU A 345 13.49 10.06 4.62
C GLU A 345 13.16 9.97 3.13
N ILE A 346 12.63 11.08 2.58
CA ILE A 346 12.57 11.28 1.13
C ILE A 346 13.81 12.08 0.75
N THR A 347 14.79 11.43 0.12
CA THR A 347 16.08 12.01 -0.26
C THR A 347 16.10 12.49 -1.70
N SER A 348 15.24 11.96 -2.55
CA SER A 348 15.16 12.36 -3.96
C SER A 348 13.72 12.26 -4.51
N ALA A 349 13.43 13.15 -5.45
CA ALA A 349 12.25 13.05 -6.29
C ALA A 349 12.41 11.87 -7.29
N PRO A 350 11.32 11.48 -7.98
CA PRO A 350 11.41 10.49 -9.06
C PRO A 350 12.43 10.86 -10.12
N ALA A 351 13.33 9.94 -10.44
CA ALA A 351 14.33 10.09 -11.49
C ALA A 351 13.72 9.96 -12.89
N LYS A 352 14.40 10.50 -13.89
CA LYS A 352 14.09 10.22 -15.30
C LYS A 352 14.61 8.83 -15.65
N THR A 353 13.95 8.19 -16.63
CA THR A 353 14.40 6.87 -17.13
C THR A 353 15.87 6.92 -17.57
N GLY A 354 16.69 6.07 -16.97
CA GLY A 354 18.11 5.95 -17.27
C GLY A 354 19.01 7.04 -16.73
N GLU A 355 18.49 7.98 -15.95
CA GLU A 355 19.24 9.15 -15.42
C GLU A 355 20.55 8.76 -14.73
N HIS A 356 20.58 7.60 -14.09
CA HIS A 356 21.72 7.14 -13.30
C HIS A 356 22.41 5.89 -13.85
N THR A 357 22.12 5.53 -15.12
CA THR A 357 22.60 4.24 -15.67
C THR A 357 24.10 4.06 -15.51
N ARG A 358 24.91 5.01 -15.95
CA ARG A 358 26.37 4.92 -15.88
C ARG A 358 26.88 4.89 -14.44
N GLU A 359 26.38 5.80 -13.63
CA GLU A 359 26.75 5.95 -12.22
C GLU A 359 26.47 4.64 -11.47
N VAL A 360 25.24 4.12 -11.55
CA VAL A 360 24.84 2.90 -10.85
C VAL A 360 25.66 1.69 -11.28
N LEU A 361 25.85 1.49 -12.58
CA LEU A 361 26.65 0.36 -13.07
C LEU A 361 28.08 0.40 -12.54
N THR A 362 28.68 1.59 -12.47
CA THR A 362 30.03 1.79 -11.90
C THR A 362 30.03 1.56 -10.39
N ASP A 363 29.12 2.18 -9.65
CA ASP A 363 29.04 2.09 -8.17
C ASP A 363 28.78 0.65 -7.70
N TRP A 364 28.08 -0.13 -8.52
CA TRP A 364 27.81 -1.52 -8.24
C TRP A 364 28.87 -2.50 -8.77
N GLY A 365 29.99 -1.95 -9.27
CA GLY A 365 31.24 -2.68 -9.48
C GLY A 365 31.57 -3.11 -10.91
N LEU A 366 30.86 -2.61 -11.92
CA LEU A 366 31.27 -2.80 -13.30
C LEU A 366 32.45 -1.86 -13.61
N SER A 367 33.43 -2.34 -14.38
CA SER A 367 34.54 -1.50 -14.82
C SER A 367 34.08 -0.45 -15.84
N ALA A 368 34.81 0.66 -15.93
CA ALA A 368 34.49 1.71 -16.91
C ALA A 368 34.43 1.16 -18.36
N ASP A 369 35.36 0.30 -18.73
CA ASP A 369 35.40 -0.34 -20.07
C ASP A 369 34.16 -1.21 -20.30
N ALA A 370 33.71 -1.96 -19.29
CA ALA A 370 32.48 -2.78 -19.38
C ALA A 370 31.23 -1.90 -19.53
N VAL A 371 31.16 -0.80 -18.79
CA VAL A 371 30.05 0.16 -18.91
C VAL A 371 30.05 0.79 -20.30
N ASP A 372 31.19 1.22 -20.81
CA ASP A 372 31.31 1.80 -22.16
C ASP A 372 30.89 0.79 -23.25
N ALA A 373 31.26 -0.47 -23.11
CA ALA A 373 30.85 -1.54 -24.02
C ALA A 373 29.32 -1.74 -24.00
N LEU A 374 28.66 -1.68 -22.83
CA LEU A 374 27.21 -1.78 -22.71
C LEU A 374 26.48 -0.62 -23.40
N PHE A 375 27.00 0.62 -23.30
CA PHE A 375 26.46 1.75 -24.04
C PHE A 375 26.70 1.62 -25.55
N ALA A 376 27.88 1.16 -25.95
CA ALA A 376 28.24 0.98 -27.36
C ALA A 376 27.40 -0.12 -28.05
N SER A 377 27.07 -1.20 -27.34
CA SER A 377 26.18 -2.28 -27.85
C SER A 377 24.70 -1.89 -27.87
N GLY A 378 24.30 -0.79 -27.19
CA GLY A 378 22.91 -0.40 -27.03
C GLY A 378 22.14 -1.22 -25.99
N ALA A 379 22.81 -2.06 -25.22
CA ALA A 379 22.21 -2.84 -24.12
C ALA A 379 21.70 -1.96 -22.99
N VAL A 380 22.31 -0.78 -22.80
CA VAL A 380 21.90 0.25 -21.83
C VAL A 380 21.84 1.62 -22.48
N LYS A 381 21.11 2.55 -21.82
CA LYS A 381 21.01 3.95 -22.25
C LYS A 381 21.14 4.90 -21.07
#